data_0d020829d02f056dbb42c231df6dccf1
#
_entry.id   0d020829d02f056dbb42c231df6dccf1
#
_cell.length_a   1.000
_cell.length_b   1.000
_cell.length_c   1.000
_cell.angle_alpha   90.00
_cell.angle_beta   90.00
_cell.angle_gamma   90.00
#
_symmetry.space_group_name_H-M   'P 1'
#
loop_
_entity.id
_entity.type
_entity.pdbx_description
1 polymer ?
#
loop_
_entity_poly.entity_id
_entity_poly.type
_entity_poly.pdbx_seq_one_letter_code
_entity_poly.pdbx_strand_id
1 'polypeptide(L)'
;MARYVELRRHTDNDGDALTEEGVRAALEIGRTLAGGYTLLVSTGAQRATQTLACFAAMLRERVPGGAVVESGLRSRVEDRWREAYQRAGSSDLATLRDADPELMRHDSALLGAALRRVLERLPEGGKALAVGHSPTNEAAVLGLTGEIVEPLGKGAGVLVVDEGDQTRVEPLA
;
A
#
# COMPACT_ATOMS: atom_id res chain seq x y z
N MET A 1 -16.52 5.29 15.03
CA MET A 1 -16.17 6.00 13.78
C MET A 1 -15.21 5.16 12.98
N ALA A 2 -15.28 5.27 11.67
CA ALA A 2 -14.40 4.51 10.78
C ALA A 2 -12.92 4.94 10.91
N ARG A 3 -12.04 4.02 10.57
CA ARG A 3 -10.61 4.27 10.37
C ARG A 3 -10.27 4.03 8.90
N TYR A 4 -9.27 4.73 8.40
CA TYR A 4 -8.97 4.74 6.97
C TYR A 4 -7.49 4.51 6.72
N VAL A 5 -7.16 3.75 5.68
CA VAL A 5 -5.80 3.67 5.14
C VAL A 5 -5.85 3.96 3.65
N GLU A 6 -5.24 5.06 3.26
CA GLU A 6 -4.94 5.30 1.85
C GLU A 6 -3.66 4.55 1.53
N LEU A 7 -3.78 3.44 0.81
CA LEU A 7 -2.68 2.54 0.49
C LEU A 7 -2.26 2.75 -0.95
N ARG A 8 -1.05 3.27 -1.15
CA ARG A 8 -0.51 3.60 -2.47
C ARG A 8 0.72 2.76 -2.81
N ARG A 9 0.89 2.51 -4.11
CA ARG A 9 2.13 1.96 -4.65
C ARG A 9 3.16 3.08 -4.79
N HIS A 10 4.46 2.77 -4.54
CA HIS A 10 5.55 3.73 -4.81
C HIS A 10 5.54 4.16 -6.27
N THR A 11 6.15 5.32 -6.55
CA THR A 11 6.30 5.86 -7.90
C THR A 11 7.50 5.21 -8.62
N ASP A 12 7.84 5.71 -9.81
CA ASP A 12 8.85 5.09 -10.67
C ASP A 12 10.21 4.95 -9.99
N ASN A 13 10.84 3.79 -10.18
CA ASN A 13 12.06 3.39 -9.49
C ASN A 13 13.04 2.70 -10.41
N ASP A 14 14.32 2.78 -10.02
CA ASP A 14 15.40 1.96 -10.53
C ASP A 14 16.04 1.25 -9.32
N GLY A 15 15.87 -0.06 -9.26
CA GLY A 15 16.20 -0.81 -8.05
C GLY A 15 15.38 -0.32 -6.84
N ASP A 16 16.04 -0.05 -5.73
CA ASP A 16 15.39 0.41 -4.49
C ASP A 16 15.40 1.93 -4.33
N ALA A 17 15.65 2.68 -5.39
CA ALA A 17 15.61 4.14 -5.37
C ALA A 17 14.63 4.67 -6.40
N LEU A 18 13.96 5.80 -6.10
CA LEU A 18 13.15 6.48 -7.10
C LEU A 18 14.02 7.04 -8.20
N THR A 19 13.50 7.01 -9.43
CA THR A 19 14.07 7.78 -10.52
C THR A 19 13.72 9.26 -10.33
N GLU A 20 14.39 10.15 -11.08
CA GLU A 20 14.05 11.56 -11.10
C GLU A 20 12.58 11.78 -11.51
N GLU A 21 12.10 11.01 -12.47
CA GLU A 21 10.71 11.00 -12.90
C GLU A 21 9.77 10.53 -11.78
N GLY A 22 10.18 9.51 -11.03
CA GLY A 22 9.44 9.03 -9.86
C GLY A 22 9.30 10.07 -8.76
N VAL A 23 10.36 10.83 -8.50
CA VAL A 23 10.32 11.96 -7.55
C VAL A 23 9.32 13.03 -8.02
N ARG A 24 9.39 13.43 -9.28
CA ARG A 24 8.46 14.42 -9.84
C ARG A 24 7.00 13.95 -9.74
N ALA A 25 6.74 12.69 -10.11
CA ALA A 25 5.41 12.10 -10.02
C ALA A 25 4.90 12.07 -8.57
N ALA A 26 5.74 11.69 -7.62
CA ALA A 26 5.38 11.64 -6.21
C ALA A 26 5.05 13.04 -5.65
N LEU A 27 5.82 14.07 -6.03
CA LEU A 27 5.53 15.44 -5.64
C LEU A 27 4.19 15.92 -6.23
N GLU A 28 3.92 15.62 -7.50
CA GLU A 28 2.64 15.95 -8.14
C GLU A 28 1.45 15.28 -7.44
N ILE A 29 1.56 13.99 -7.14
CA ILE A 29 0.52 13.28 -6.40
C ILE A 29 0.35 13.92 -5.01
N GLY A 30 1.45 14.24 -4.33
CA GLY A 30 1.44 14.89 -3.03
C GLY A 30 0.61 16.17 -2.99
N ARG A 31 0.61 16.95 -4.07
CA ARG A 31 -0.20 18.17 -4.21
C ARG A 31 -1.70 17.89 -4.28
N THR A 32 -2.10 16.69 -4.70
CA THR A 32 -3.50 16.31 -4.90
C THR A 32 -4.11 15.60 -3.70
N LEU A 33 -3.29 15.22 -2.71
CA LEU A 33 -3.75 14.48 -1.54
C LEU A 33 -4.71 15.34 -0.70
N ALA A 34 -5.76 14.68 -0.20
CA ALA A 34 -6.80 15.37 0.56
C ALA A 34 -6.30 15.91 1.91
N GLY A 35 -5.23 15.35 2.45
CA GLY A 35 -4.73 15.72 3.77
C GLY A 35 -5.51 15.05 4.90
N GLY A 36 -5.31 15.55 6.13
CA GLY A 36 -5.97 15.03 7.32
C GLY A 36 -5.40 13.70 7.81
N TYR A 37 -4.19 13.36 7.43
CA TYR A 37 -3.55 12.12 7.88
C TYR A 37 -3.08 12.24 9.33
N THR A 38 -3.33 11.19 10.10
CA THR A 38 -2.86 11.06 11.47
C THR A 38 -1.61 10.21 11.57
N LEU A 39 -1.27 9.45 10.54
CA LEU A 39 -0.12 8.56 10.50
C LEU A 39 0.40 8.43 9.06
N LEU A 40 1.72 8.40 8.91
CA LEU A 40 2.39 8.06 7.65
C LEU A 40 3.09 6.71 7.83
N VAL A 41 2.99 5.83 6.83
CA VAL A 41 3.50 4.46 6.91
C VAL A 41 4.31 4.11 5.66
N SER A 42 5.50 3.58 5.87
CA SER A 42 6.33 2.99 4.82
C SER A 42 6.55 1.51 5.11
N THR A 43 6.76 0.71 4.07
CA THR A 43 7.20 -0.70 4.22
C THR A 43 8.64 -0.83 4.70
N GLY A 44 9.41 0.27 4.68
CA GLY A 44 10.84 0.29 4.98
C GLY A 44 11.75 0.19 3.76
N ALA A 45 11.23 -0.23 2.59
CA ALA A 45 11.99 -0.14 1.34
C ALA A 45 12.29 1.33 1.02
N GLN A 46 13.48 1.59 0.48
CA GLN A 46 13.89 2.97 0.18
C GLN A 46 12.91 3.64 -0.81
N ARG A 47 12.53 2.95 -1.87
CA ARG A 47 11.59 3.50 -2.87
C ARG A 47 10.22 3.85 -2.28
N ALA A 48 9.72 3.08 -1.33
CA ALA A 48 8.48 3.38 -0.62
C ALA A 48 8.64 4.59 0.32
N THR A 49 9.74 4.63 1.05
CA THR A 49 10.05 5.73 1.97
C THR A 49 10.26 7.05 1.23
N GLN A 50 10.96 7.03 0.10
CA GLN A 50 11.16 8.21 -0.74
C GLN A 50 9.85 8.74 -1.30
N THR A 51 8.98 7.85 -1.79
CA THR A 51 7.64 8.23 -2.28
C THR A 51 6.83 8.89 -1.17
N LEU A 52 6.81 8.27 0.01
CA LEU A 52 6.10 8.81 1.18
C LEU A 52 6.63 10.17 1.59
N ALA A 53 7.95 10.34 1.60
CA ALA A 53 8.59 11.62 1.93
C ALA A 53 8.19 12.73 0.95
N CYS A 54 8.14 12.42 -0.35
CA CYS A 54 7.67 13.36 -1.37
C CYS A 54 6.22 13.76 -1.16
N PHE A 55 5.36 12.80 -0.85
CA PHE A 55 3.96 13.07 -0.50
C PHE A 55 3.85 13.99 0.71
N ALA A 56 4.56 13.65 1.79
CA ALA A 56 4.55 14.41 3.03
C ALA A 56 5.06 15.84 2.86
N ALA A 57 6.10 16.04 2.04
CA ALA A 57 6.64 17.36 1.76
C ALA A 57 5.61 18.30 1.14
N MET A 58 4.66 17.78 0.37
CA MET A 58 3.65 18.59 -0.31
C MET A 58 2.39 18.80 0.53
N LEU A 59 2.18 18.03 1.59
CA LEU A 59 1.00 18.16 2.45
C LEU A 59 0.95 19.47 3.23
N ARG A 60 2.12 20.01 3.62
CA ARG A 60 2.23 21.26 4.38
C ARG A 60 1.40 21.28 5.67
N GLU A 61 1.17 20.13 6.25
CA GLU A 61 0.42 19.99 7.49
C GLU A 61 1.15 19.09 8.47
N ARG A 62 0.79 19.23 9.73
CA ARG A 62 1.33 18.37 10.77
C ARG A 62 0.61 17.03 10.76
N VAL A 63 1.37 15.94 10.86
CA VAL A 63 0.85 14.58 11.02
C VAL A 63 1.09 14.16 12.47
N PRO A 64 0.05 14.11 13.32
CA PRO A 64 0.23 13.92 14.76
C PRO A 64 0.95 12.63 15.15
N GLY A 65 0.70 11.53 14.45
CA GLY A 65 1.34 10.24 14.72
C GLY A 65 2.72 10.07 14.09
N GLY A 66 3.17 11.04 13.28
CA GLY A 66 4.45 10.98 12.57
C GLY A 66 4.52 9.90 11.52
N ALA A 67 5.74 9.49 11.20
CA ALA A 67 6.02 8.46 10.21
C ALA A 67 6.57 7.20 10.88
N VAL A 68 6.04 6.04 10.48
CA VAL A 68 6.45 4.74 11.01
C VAL A 68 6.74 3.76 9.88
N VAL A 69 7.47 2.70 10.18
CA VAL A 69 7.71 1.57 9.29
C VAL A 69 6.84 0.39 9.74
N GLU A 70 6.06 -0.16 8.81
CA GLU A 70 5.40 -1.44 8.98
C GLU A 70 6.02 -2.44 7.99
N SER A 71 7.06 -3.13 8.42
CA SER A 71 7.81 -4.05 7.56
C SER A 71 6.97 -5.25 7.08
N GLY A 72 5.90 -5.59 7.79
CA GLY A 72 4.98 -6.65 7.40
C GLY A 72 4.17 -6.36 6.14
N LEU A 73 4.13 -5.11 5.68
CA LEU A 73 3.54 -4.74 4.40
C LEU A 73 4.47 -5.04 3.21
N ARG A 74 5.70 -5.43 3.47
CA ARG A 74 6.62 -5.92 2.44
C ARG A 74 6.67 -7.44 2.51
N SER A 75 6.54 -8.09 1.35
CA SER A 75 6.67 -9.55 1.28
C SER A 75 8.08 -10.00 1.64
N ARG A 76 8.18 -11.09 2.40
CA ARG A 76 9.46 -11.77 2.67
C ARG A 76 9.83 -12.77 1.59
N VAL A 77 8.93 -13.00 0.64
CA VAL A 77 9.08 -13.95 -0.46
C VAL A 77 8.90 -13.28 -1.82
N GLU A 78 9.55 -12.12 -1.98
CA GLU A 78 9.45 -11.32 -3.21
C GLU A 78 9.86 -12.12 -4.46
N ASP A 79 10.80 -13.04 -4.33
CA ASP A 79 11.23 -13.90 -5.46
C ASP A 79 10.09 -14.81 -5.94
N ARG A 80 9.27 -15.34 -5.03
CA ARG A 80 8.10 -16.14 -5.40
C ARG A 80 7.06 -15.30 -6.14
N TRP A 81 6.84 -14.05 -5.72
CA TRP A 81 5.95 -13.12 -6.42
C TRP A 81 6.46 -12.84 -7.84
N ARG A 82 7.76 -12.64 -7.99
CA ARG A 82 8.39 -12.43 -9.30
C ARG A 82 8.21 -13.64 -10.20
N GLU A 83 8.43 -14.85 -9.68
CA GLU A 83 8.23 -16.10 -10.41
C GLU A 83 6.77 -16.29 -10.81
N ALA A 84 5.83 -16.03 -9.91
CA ALA A 84 4.41 -16.10 -10.20
C ALA A 84 4.02 -15.11 -11.31
N TYR A 85 4.51 -13.88 -11.23
CA TYR A 85 4.31 -12.86 -12.26
C TYR A 85 4.83 -13.31 -13.63
N GLN A 86 6.04 -13.89 -13.66
CA GLN A 86 6.64 -14.39 -14.91
C GLN A 86 5.81 -15.52 -15.52
N ARG A 87 5.30 -16.43 -14.71
CA ARG A 87 4.45 -17.52 -15.18
C ARG A 87 3.07 -17.04 -15.61
N ALA A 88 2.49 -16.12 -14.88
CA ALA A 88 1.16 -15.59 -15.16
C ALA A 88 1.15 -14.62 -16.36
N GLY A 89 2.24 -13.90 -16.57
CA GLY A 89 2.32 -12.82 -17.56
C GLY A 89 1.42 -11.63 -17.22
N SER A 90 0.99 -11.51 -15.96
CA SER A 90 0.05 -10.49 -15.51
C SER A 90 0.25 -10.22 -14.02
N SER A 91 -0.06 -9.00 -13.59
CA SER A 91 -0.11 -8.61 -12.18
C SER A 91 -1.53 -8.72 -11.58
N ASP A 92 -2.49 -9.19 -12.34
CA ASP A 92 -3.84 -9.45 -11.86
C ASP A 92 -3.85 -10.55 -10.80
N LEU A 93 -4.45 -10.30 -9.63
CA LEU A 93 -4.39 -11.24 -8.50
C LEU A 93 -5.04 -12.58 -8.79
N ALA A 94 -6.14 -12.60 -9.54
CA ALA A 94 -6.79 -13.86 -9.90
C ALA A 94 -5.85 -14.74 -10.75
N THR A 95 -5.14 -14.14 -11.70
CA THR A 95 -4.16 -14.81 -12.55
C THR A 95 -2.95 -15.27 -11.75
N LEU A 96 -2.45 -14.44 -10.85
CA LEU A 96 -1.34 -14.80 -9.95
C LEU A 96 -1.72 -15.93 -9.01
N ARG A 97 -2.95 -15.94 -8.51
CA ARG A 97 -3.47 -17.02 -7.67
C ARG A 97 -3.52 -18.35 -8.41
N ASP A 98 -3.90 -18.33 -9.69
CA ASP A 98 -3.88 -19.53 -10.51
C ASP A 98 -2.45 -20.04 -10.75
N ALA A 99 -1.49 -19.11 -10.86
CA ALA A 99 -0.06 -19.45 -11.04
C ALA A 99 0.58 -20.02 -9.77
N ASP A 100 0.22 -19.48 -8.59
CA ASP A 100 0.76 -19.94 -7.29
C ASP A 100 -0.30 -19.76 -6.20
N PRO A 101 -1.25 -20.70 -6.07
CA PRO A 101 -2.35 -20.60 -5.09
C PRO A 101 -1.85 -20.55 -3.64
N GLU A 102 -0.79 -21.29 -3.32
CA GLU A 102 -0.25 -21.34 -1.97
C GLU A 102 0.41 -20.04 -1.55
N LEU A 103 1.19 -19.43 -2.45
CA LEU A 103 1.74 -18.10 -2.23
C LEU A 103 0.63 -17.10 -1.94
N MET A 104 -0.39 -17.07 -2.77
CA MET A 104 -1.51 -16.14 -2.62
C MET A 104 -2.19 -16.32 -1.27
N ARG A 105 -2.53 -17.54 -0.89
CA ARG A 105 -3.21 -17.85 0.38
C ARG A 105 -2.35 -17.46 1.58
N HIS A 106 -1.08 -17.82 1.56
CA HIS A 106 -0.18 -17.64 2.70
C HIS A 106 0.24 -16.17 2.86
N ASP A 107 0.72 -15.57 1.78
CA ASP A 107 1.29 -14.22 1.86
C ASP A 107 0.22 -13.13 1.97
N SER A 108 -0.94 -13.30 1.33
CA SER A 108 -2.06 -12.37 1.51
C SER A 108 -2.55 -12.31 2.96
N ALA A 109 -2.52 -13.44 3.67
CA ALA A 109 -2.87 -13.48 5.10
C ALA A 109 -1.87 -12.67 5.93
N LEU A 110 -0.57 -12.82 5.68
CA LEU A 110 0.48 -12.07 6.39
C LEU A 110 0.42 -10.57 6.07
N LEU A 111 0.26 -10.23 4.82
CA LEU A 111 0.17 -8.83 4.37
C LEU A 111 -1.12 -8.17 4.88
N GLY A 112 -2.23 -8.89 4.86
CA GLY A 112 -3.50 -8.42 5.41
C GLY A 112 -3.43 -8.18 6.93
N ALA A 113 -2.72 -9.05 7.65
CA ALA A 113 -2.48 -8.87 9.09
C ALA A 113 -1.65 -7.61 9.37
N ALA A 114 -0.65 -7.31 8.53
CA ALA A 114 0.12 -6.08 8.64
C ALA A 114 -0.75 -4.85 8.39
N LEU A 115 -1.62 -4.89 7.39
CA LEU A 115 -2.56 -3.81 7.11
C LEU A 115 -3.54 -3.61 8.29
N ARG A 116 -3.98 -4.70 8.93
CA ARG A 116 -4.79 -4.64 10.15
C ARG A 116 -4.04 -3.93 11.27
N ARG A 117 -2.76 -4.21 11.47
CA ARG A 117 -1.94 -3.52 12.48
C ARG A 117 -1.84 -2.02 12.25
N VAL A 118 -1.78 -1.59 10.98
CA VAL A 118 -1.79 -0.15 10.65
C VAL A 118 -3.12 0.47 11.11
N LEU A 119 -4.25 -0.16 10.79
CA LEU A 119 -5.57 0.32 11.23
C LEU A 119 -5.68 0.40 12.75
N GLU A 120 -5.16 -0.59 13.47
CA GLU A 120 -5.20 -0.64 14.93
C GLU A 120 -4.38 0.46 15.60
N ARG A 121 -3.38 1.03 14.92
CA ARG A 121 -2.61 2.18 15.42
C ARG A 121 -3.38 3.49 15.34
N LEU A 122 -4.45 3.54 14.55
CA LEU A 122 -5.20 4.78 14.33
C LEU A 122 -6.22 5.02 15.44
N PRO A 123 -6.39 6.26 15.87
CA PRO A 123 -7.55 6.62 16.68
C PRO A 123 -8.83 6.49 15.85
N GLU A 124 -9.98 6.49 16.52
CA GLU A 124 -11.26 6.55 15.83
C GLU A 124 -11.33 7.78 14.92
N GLY A 125 -11.78 7.57 13.69
CA GLY A 125 -11.79 8.61 12.67
C GLY A 125 -10.43 8.90 12.04
N GLY A 126 -9.35 8.23 12.50
CA GLY A 126 -8.00 8.43 12.01
C GLY A 126 -7.80 7.92 10.60
N LYS A 127 -6.82 8.50 9.91
CA LYS A 127 -6.45 8.15 8.54
C LYS A 127 -4.95 8.02 8.40
N ALA A 128 -4.49 6.91 7.86
CA ALA A 128 -3.09 6.71 7.51
C ALA A 128 -2.88 6.88 6.00
N LEU A 129 -1.70 7.40 5.65
CA LEU A 129 -1.17 7.34 4.29
C LEU A 129 -0.04 6.31 4.29
N ALA A 130 -0.22 5.21 3.58
CA ALA A 130 0.74 4.11 3.53
C ALA A 130 1.25 3.93 2.10
N VAL A 131 2.55 3.72 1.95
CA VAL A 131 3.18 3.45 0.66
C VAL A 131 3.86 2.09 0.69
N GLY A 132 3.48 1.27 -0.28
CA GLY A 132 4.00 -0.07 -0.46
C GLY A 132 4.24 -0.39 -1.94
N HIS A 133 3.93 -1.62 -2.31
CA HIS A 133 4.32 -2.22 -3.59
C HIS A 133 3.14 -2.92 -4.26
N SER A 134 3.25 -3.18 -5.54
CA SER A 134 2.32 -4.04 -6.28
C SER A 134 3.07 -5.31 -6.72
N PRO A 135 2.44 -6.49 -6.67
CA PRO A 135 1.05 -6.77 -6.34
C PRO A 135 0.77 -7.00 -4.85
N THR A 136 1.71 -6.73 -3.96
CA THR A 136 1.59 -7.02 -2.53
C THR A 136 0.59 -6.12 -1.82
N ASN A 137 0.40 -4.86 -2.25
CA ASN A 137 -0.67 -4.02 -1.74
C ASN A 137 -2.05 -4.63 -2.03
N GLU A 138 -2.26 -5.08 -3.25
CA GLU A 138 -3.49 -5.75 -3.67
C GLU A 138 -3.72 -7.04 -2.86
N ALA A 139 -2.65 -7.82 -2.63
CA ALA A 139 -2.70 -9.00 -1.78
C ALA A 139 -3.03 -8.70 -0.32
N ALA A 140 -2.51 -7.59 0.22
CA ALA A 140 -2.86 -7.13 1.57
C ALA A 140 -4.34 -6.79 1.69
N VAL A 141 -4.90 -6.12 0.69
CA VAL A 141 -6.33 -5.80 0.63
C VAL A 141 -7.15 -7.09 0.58
N LEU A 142 -6.77 -8.04 -0.27
CA LEU A 142 -7.45 -9.34 -0.35
C LEU A 142 -7.42 -10.07 1.00
N GLY A 143 -6.28 -10.12 1.66
CA GLY A 143 -6.12 -10.78 2.96
C GLY A 143 -6.95 -10.13 4.07
N LEU A 144 -7.17 -8.83 3.99
CA LEU A 144 -7.92 -8.08 4.98
C LEU A 144 -9.42 -8.07 4.73
N THR A 145 -9.83 -7.89 3.47
CA THR A 145 -11.23 -7.63 3.10
C THR A 145 -11.89 -8.79 2.36
N GLY A 146 -11.13 -9.71 1.79
CA GLY A 146 -11.63 -10.74 0.88
C GLY A 146 -11.92 -10.24 -0.54
N GLU A 147 -11.66 -8.97 -0.84
CA GLU A 147 -11.93 -8.36 -2.13
C GLU A 147 -10.67 -8.32 -2.99
N ILE A 148 -10.82 -8.62 -4.28
CA ILE A 148 -9.77 -8.47 -5.28
C ILE A 148 -9.92 -7.10 -5.93
N VAL A 149 -8.84 -6.31 -5.90
CA VAL A 149 -8.78 -5.02 -6.58
C VAL A 149 -7.96 -5.11 -7.86
N GLU A 150 -8.20 -4.19 -8.78
CA GLU A 150 -7.42 -4.09 -10.01
C GLU A 150 -5.95 -3.80 -9.73
N PRO A 151 -5.02 -4.23 -10.61
CA PRO A 151 -3.61 -3.92 -10.46
C PRO A 151 -3.35 -2.42 -10.33
N LEU A 152 -2.56 -2.05 -9.33
CA LEU A 152 -2.23 -0.65 -9.08
C LEU A 152 -1.06 -0.21 -9.96
N GLY A 153 -1.26 0.87 -10.69
CA GLY A 153 -0.17 1.58 -11.37
C GLY A 153 0.74 2.30 -10.37
N LYS A 154 1.89 2.76 -10.85
CA LYS A 154 2.85 3.50 -10.02
C LYS A 154 2.21 4.76 -9.44
N GLY A 155 2.30 4.93 -8.12
CA GLY A 155 1.68 6.03 -7.38
C GLY A 155 0.17 5.87 -7.13
N ALA A 156 -0.50 4.95 -7.80
CA ALA A 156 -1.91 4.69 -7.62
C ALA A 156 -2.20 3.96 -6.30
N GLY A 157 -3.45 3.99 -5.87
CA GLY A 157 -3.81 3.38 -4.61
C GLY A 157 -5.30 3.14 -4.45
N VAL A 158 -5.65 2.68 -3.26
CA VAL A 158 -7.02 2.43 -2.82
C VAL A 158 -7.22 2.98 -1.42
N LEU A 159 -8.46 3.18 -1.04
CA LEU A 159 -8.84 3.55 0.31
C LEU A 159 -9.43 2.32 1.02
N VAL A 160 -8.79 1.90 2.08
CA VAL A 160 -9.29 0.85 2.96
C VAL A 160 -10.08 1.52 4.10
N VAL A 161 -11.30 1.04 4.33
CA VAL A 161 -12.21 1.61 5.33
C VAL A 161 -12.55 0.52 6.34
N ASP A 162 -12.27 0.78 7.61
CA ASP A 162 -12.59 -0.10 8.72
C ASP A 162 -13.67 0.53 9.59
N GLU A 163 -14.86 -0.05 9.56
CA GLU A 163 -16.00 0.42 10.34
C GLU A 163 -16.18 -0.35 11.66
N GLY A 164 -15.18 -1.16 12.01
CA GLY A 164 -15.18 -1.98 13.23
C GLY A 164 -15.71 -3.39 12.99
N ASP A 165 -16.93 -3.52 12.56
CA ASP A 165 -17.58 -4.79 12.24
C ASP A 165 -17.35 -5.22 10.79
N GLN A 166 -16.98 -4.29 9.94
CA GLN A 166 -16.77 -4.52 8.51
C GLN A 166 -15.56 -3.74 8.02
N THR A 167 -14.74 -4.38 7.19
CA THR A 167 -13.65 -3.74 6.47
C THR A 167 -13.89 -3.88 4.98
N ARG A 168 -13.79 -2.80 4.25
CA ARG A 168 -14.03 -2.75 2.81
C ARG A 168 -12.98 -1.88 2.11
N VAL A 169 -12.94 -1.95 0.79
CA VAL A 169 -12.04 -1.15 -0.03
C VAL A 169 -12.86 -0.29 -0.99
N GLU A 170 -12.39 0.94 -1.17
CA GLU A 170 -12.96 1.89 -2.12
C GLU A 170 -11.88 2.39 -3.08
N PRO A 171 -12.24 2.75 -4.32
CA PRO A 171 -11.31 3.45 -5.20
C PRO A 171 -10.99 4.83 -4.61
N LEU A 172 -9.79 5.35 -4.92
CA LEU A 172 -9.46 6.74 -4.62
C LEU A 172 -10.20 7.66 -5.59
N ALA A 173 -10.74 8.71 -5.04
CA ALA A 173 -11.44 9.73 -5.83
C ALA A 173 -10.47 10.53 -6.71
#